data_870ef49b7df7bc7ee126ec31363a479a
#
_entry.id   870ef49b7df7bc7ee126ec31363a479a
#
_cell.length_a   1.000
_cell.length_b   1.000
_cell.length_c   1.000
_cell.angle_alpha   90.00
_cell.angle_beta   90.00
_cell.angle_gamma   90.00
#
_symmetry.space_group_name_H-M   'P 1'
#
loop_
_entity.id
_entity.type
_entity.pdbx_description
1 polymer ?
#
loop_
_entity_poly.entity_id
_entity_poly.type
_entity_poly.pdbx_seq_one_letter_code
_entity_poly.pdbx_strand_id
1 'polypeptide(L)'
;MRDRKEKLTLCVYCGLGDEAGAMSKEHIVPKSLWAKKPSDLMTVPAHIICNNAFSADNEYFRTVIANNGHDRGSTDAASVTMGPVSRSMLKRPKQFLAMTKDWAVRPRFTPTGLFLGHQQSFSIDYQIINRVLQNIVRCLFYDLTGSRLDDSAQIDVYECNDDNYSSTTQYFVDHMCEWQSIGGGVFCVKYGFREGFDDICCLMRFFGVSTYFATTVTTGTEPASNGQTAG
;
A
#
# COMPACT_ATOMS: atom_id res chain seq x y z
N MET A 1 7.90 -22.96 11.14
CA MET A 1 8.06 -22.76 9.68
C MET A 1 6.97 -23.57 9.02
N ARG A 2 5.84 -22.95 8.62
CA ARG A 2 4.80 -23.65 7.88
C ARG A 2 5.25 -23.82 6.43
N ASP A 3 5.00 -25.03 5.90
CA ASP A 3 5.47 -25.45 4.59
C ASP A 3 4.89 -24.53 3.49
N ARG A 4 5.74 -23.80 2.78
CA ARG A 4 5.39 -22.82 1.75
C ARG A 4 4.66 -23.41 0.52
N LYS A 5 4.59 -24.75 0.43
CA LYS A 5 4.02 -25.43 -0.75
C LYS A 5 2.49 -25.46 -0.77
N GLU A 6 1.80 -25.40 0.37
CA GLU A 6 0.33 -25.43 0.44
C GLU A 6 -0.35 -24.07 0.26
N LYS A 7 0.42 -22.95 0.29
CA LYS A 7 -0.10 -21.57 0.21
C LYS A 7 -0.53 -21.09 -1.19
N LEU A 8 -0.42 -21.90 -2.24
CA LEU A 8 -0.56 -21.46 -3.64
C LEU A 8 -1.91 -21.82 -4.29
N THR A 9 -2.96 -22.06 -3.51
CA THR A 9 -4.20 -22.62 -4.06
C THR A 9 -5.30 -21.60 -4.36
N LEU A 10 -5.32 -20.43 -3.72
CA LEU A 10 -6.43 -19.49 -3.89
C LEU A 10 -5.93 -18.09 -4.28
N CYS A 11 -6.64 -17.45 -5.20
CA CYS A 11 -6.40 -16.07 -5.58
C CYS A 11 -6.70 -15.11 -4.40
N VAL A 12 -5.75 -14.26 -4.04
CA VAL A 12 -5.90 -13.29 -2.94
C VAL A 12 -7.06 -12.31 -3.17
N TYR A 13 -7.43 -12.07 -4.42
CA TYR A 13 -8.48 -11.12 -4.78
C TYR A 13 -9.88 -11.74 -4.84
N CYS A 14 -10.06 -12.82 -5.59
CA CYS A 14 -11.39 -13.42 -5.80
C CYS A 14 -11.63 -14.70 -4.99
N GLY A 15 -10.61 -15.26 -4.32
CA GLY A 15 -10.76 -16.46 -3.51
C GLY A 15 -10.92 -17.77 -4.27
N LEU A 16 -10.91 -17.74 -5.60
CA LEU A 16 -11.04 -18.95 -6.43
C LEU A 16 -9.65 -19.55 -6.71
N GLY A 17 -9.60 -20.85 -6.96
CA GLY A 17 -8.40 -21.60 -7.31
C GLY A 17 -8.04 -21.51 -8.80
N ASP A 18 -7.08 -22.33 -9.22
CA ASP A 18 -6.56 -22.38 -10.59
C ASP A 18 -7.59 -22.87 -11.62
N GLU A 19 -8.67 -23.53 -11.16
CA GLU A 19 -9.82 -23.89 -12.00
C GLU A 19 -10.55 -22.68 -12.60
N ALA A 20 -10.46 -21.51 -11.95
CA ALA A 20 -11.11 -20.28 -12.40
C ALA A 20 -10.24 -19.45 -13.37
N GLY A 21 -8.99 -19.82 -13.58
CA GLY A 21 -8.10 -19.16 -14.52
C GLY A 21 -6.61 -19.28 -14.19
N ALA A 22 -5.78 -18.86 -15.13
CA ALA A 22 -4.33 -18.96 -14.98
C ALA A 22 -3.82 -18.11 -13.81
N MET A 23 -3.05 -18.74 -12.95
CA MET A 23 -2.45 -18.11 -11.76
C MET A 23 -1.13 -17.43 -12.07
N SER A 24 -0.86 -16.36 -11.34
CA SER A 24 0.39 -15.59 -11.35
C SER A 24 0.83 -15.27 -9.93
N LYS A 25 2.03 -14.73 -9.80
CA LYS A 25 2.53 -14.16 -8.55
C LYS A 25 2.26 -12.66 -8.54
N GLU A 26 1.38 -12.22 -7.66
CA GLU A 26 1.19 -10.80 -7.37
C GLU A 26 2.22 -10.33 -6.35
N HIS A 27 2.82 -9.18 -6.60
CA HIS A 27 3.71 -8.54 -5.63
C HIS A 27 2.88 -7.78 -4.60
N ILE A 28 3.08 -8.05 -3.31
CA ILE A 28 2.36 -7.37 -2.22
C ILE A 28 2.41 -5.85 -2.40
N VAL A 29 3.58 -5.35 -2.75
CA VAL A 29 3.78 -3.94 -3.10
C VAL A 29 4.13 -3.86 -4.59
N PRO A 30 3.53 -2.94 -5.35
CA PRO A 30 3.79 -2.83 -6.79
C PRO A 30 5.28 -2.77 -7.12
N LYS A 31 5.79 -3.78 -7.83
CA LYS A 31 7.22 -3.88 -8.21
C LYS A 31 7.74 -2.65 -8.97
N SER A 32 6.84 -1.86 -9.53
CA SER A 32 7.14 -0.64 -10.26
C SER A 32 7.65 0.51 -9.37
N LEU A 33 7.55 0.39 -8.03
CA LEU A 33 8.15 1.33 -7.08
C LEU A 33 9.68 1.26 -7.02
N TRP A 34 10.31 0.30 -7.70
CA TRP A 34 11.76 0.20 -7.78
C TRP A 34 12.22 0.45 -9.21
N ALA A 35 13.28 1.26 -9.37
CA ALA A 35 13.95 1.44 -10.66
C ALA A 35 14.58 0.12 -11.15
N LYS A 36 15.10 -0.67 -10.20
CA LYS A 36 15.59 -2.04 -10.40
C LYS A 36 14.92 -2.95 -9.38
N LYS A 37 14.26 -4.01 -9.86
CA LYS A 37 13.54 -4.98 -8.99
C LYS A 37 14.49 -5.61 -7.97
N PRO A 38 14.20 -5.49 -6.66
CA PRO A 38 14.96 -6.19 -5.63
C PRO A 38 14.60 -7.69 -5.56
N SER A 39 15.44 -8.48 -4.90
CA SER A 39 15.26 -9.93 -4.77
C SER A 39 14.31 -10.35 -3.66
N ASP A 40 14.05 -9.46 -2.70
CA ASP A 40 13.30 -9.69 -1.46
C ASP A 40 11.82 -9.30 -1.54
N LEU A 41 11.29 -9.05 -2.76
CA LEU A 41 9.87 -8.75 -2.94
C LEU A 41 8.99 -9.96 -2.61
N MET A 42 8.11 -9.77 -1.64
CA MET A 42 7.09 -10.73 -1.25
C MET A 42 5.99 -10.83 -2.31
N THR A 43 5.47 -12.04 -2.51
CA THR A 43 4.42 -12.31 -3.50
C THR A 43 3.35 -13.23 -2.96
N VAL A 44 2.13 -13.03 -3.40
CA VAL A 44 0.96 -13.86 -3.11
C VAL A 44 0.34 -14.40 -4.41
N PRO A 45 -0.45 -15.49 -4.37
CA PRO A 45 -1.11 -16.02 -5.56
C PRO A 45 -2.26 -15.11 -6.00
N ALA A 46 -2.35 -14.85 -7.30
CA ALA A 46 -3.47 -14.14 -7.91
C ALA A 46 -3.70 -14.64 -9.34
N HIS A 47 -4.95 -14.64 -9.81
CA HIS A 47 -5.20 -14.84 -11.24
C HIS A 47 -4.59 -13.71 -12.06
N ILE A 48 -4.11 -14.03 -13.26
CA ILE A 48 -3.53 -13.03 -14.18
C ILE A 48 -4.54 -11.91 -14.45
N ILE A 49 -5.81 -12.24 -14.63
CA ILE A 49 -6.86 -11.24 -14.87
C ILE A 49 -7.09 -10.33 -13.66
N CYS A 50 -7.10 -10.88 -12.45
CA CYS A 50 -7.26 -10.12 -11.22
C CYS A 50 -6.05 -9.18 -10.98
N ASN A 51 -4.84 -9.69 -11.18
CA ASN A 51 -3.61 -8.92 -11.08
C ASN A 51 -3.57 -7.76 -12.09
N ASN A 52 -3.91 -8.03 -13.35
CA ASN A 52 -3.88 -7.02 -14.40
C ASN A 52 -4.93 -5.92 -14.22
N ALA A 53 -6.04 -6.20 -13.52
CA ALA A 53 -7.09 -5.22 -13.27
C ALA A 53 -6.58 -3.97 -12.52
N PHE A 54 -5.54 -4.11 -11.70
CA PHE A 54 -4.96 -3.01 -10.92
C PHE A 54 -3.76 -2.32 -11.59
N SER A 55 -3.40 -2.68 -12.82
CA SER A 55 -2.18 -2.18 -13.46
C SER A 55 -2.17 -0.67 -13.63
N ALA A 56 -3.30 -0.05 -13.98
CA ALA A 56 -3.42 1.40 -14.15
C ALA A 56 -3.31 2.13 -12.80
N ASP A 57 -3.97 1.60 -11.76
CA ASP A 57 -3.92 2.15 -10.41
C ASP A 57 -2.51 2.06 -9.83
N ASN A 58 -1.82 0.94 -10.04
CA ASN A 58 -0.43 0.76 -9.63
C ASN A 58 0.52 1.73 -10.34
N GLU A 59 0.27 2.06 -11.62
CA GLU A 59 1.07 3.04 -12.37
C GLU A 59 0.82 4.46 -11.83
N TYR A 60 -0.43 4.81 -11.55
CA TYR A 60 -0.80 6.07 -10.92
C TYR A 60 -0.13 6.22 -9.54
N PHE A 61 -0.35 5.24 -8.67
CA PHE A 61 0.22 5.19 -7.32
C PHE A 61 1.75 5.40 -7.35
N ARG A 62 2.46 4.61 -8.17
CA ARG A 62 3.89 4.77 -8.35
C ARG A 62 4.26 6.22 -8.69
N THR A 63 3.55 6.82 -9.65
CA THR A 63 3.86 8.17 -10.12
C THR A 63 3.71 9.20 -9.01
N VAL A 64 2.61 9.14 -8.27
CA VAL A 64 2.34 10.06 -7.14
C VAL A 64 3.37 9.89 -6.03
N ILE A 65 3.57 8.65 -5.57
CA ILE A 65 4.44 8.37 -4.42
C ILE A 65 5.92 8.64 -4.74
N ALA A 66 6.37 8.30 -5.96
CA ALA A 66 7.74 8.59 -6.36
C ALA A 66 8.01 10.09 -6.52
N ASN A 67 7.08 10.86 -7.08
CA ASN A 67 7.22 12.32 -7.16
C ASN A 67 7.25 12.96 -5.77
N ASN A 68 6.35 12.56 -4.85
CA ASN A 68 6.38 13.05 -3.48
C ASN A 68 7.70 12.71 -2.76
N GLY A 69 8.20 11.48 -2.95
CA GLY A 69 9.50 11.06 -2.42
C GLY A 69 10.66 11.85 -2.99
N HIS A 70 10.66 12.11 -4.30
CA HIS A 70 11.67 12.92 -4.98
C HIS A 70 11.68 14.37 -4.46
N ASP A 71 10.52 15.00 -4.35
CA ASP A 71 10.37 16.37 -3.85
C ASP A 71 10.86 16.52 -2.40
N ARG A 72 10.79 15.44 -1.63
CA ARG A 72 11.30 15.35 -0.24
C ARG A 72 12.74 14.86 -0.13
N GLY A 73 13.45 14.68 -1.24
CA GLY A 73 14.88 14.39 -1.29
C GLY A 73 15.26 12.91 -1.27
N SER A 74 14.32 11.98 -1.47
CA SER A 74 14.64 10.55 -1.58
C SER A 74 15.35 10.24 -2.90
N THR A 75 16.56 9.69 -2.83
CA THR A 75 17.36 9.29 -4.01
C THR A 75 16.74 8.11 -4.76
N ASP A 76 16.13 7.17 -4.04
CA ASP A 76 15.42 6.04 -4.64
C ASP A 76 14.19 6.51 -5.41
N ALA A 77 13.40 7.42 -4.82
CA ALA A 77 12.26 8.03 -5.48
C ALA A 77 12.69 8.84 -6.71
N ALA A 78 13.77 9.59 -6.64
CA ALA A 78 14.35 10.32 -7.78
C ALA A 78 14.71 9.34 -8.92
N SER A 79 15.32 8.20 -8.60
CA SER A 79 15.67 7.17 -9.60
C SER A 79 14.42 6.59 -10.28
N VAL A 80 13.32 6.42 -9.56
CA VAL A 80 12.04 5.95 -10.12
C VAL A 80 11.39 7.05 -10.97
N THR A 81 11.36 8.28 -10.51
CA THR A 81 10.79 9.43 -11.22
C THR A 81 11.51 9.69 -12.52
N MET A 82 12.84 9.80 -12.49
CA MET A 82 13.69 10.06 -13.66
C MET A 82 13.78 8.86 -14.62
N GLY A 83 13.52 7.66 -14.13
CA GLY A 83 13.60 6.42 -14.91
C GLY A 83 12.22 5.90 -15.37
N PRO A 84 11.60 4.97 -14.63
CA PRO A 84 10.34 4.33 -15.03
C PRO A 84 9.18 5.30 -15.22
N VAL A 85 9.01 6.32 -14.36
CA VAL A 85 7.90 7.28 -14.46
C VAL A 85 8.05 8.09 -15.74
N SER A 86 9.21 8.72 -15.97
CA SER A 86 9.45 9.52 -17.17
C SER A 86 9.27 8.71 -18.47
N ARG A 87 9.72 7.44 -18.51
CA ARG A 87 9.48 6.57 -19.66
C ARG A 87 8.00 6.26 -19.88
N SER A 88 7.22 6.06 -18.81
CA SER A 88 5.77 5.86 -18.90
C SER A 88 5.06 7.10 -19.45
N MET A 89 5.44 8.28 -18.99
CA MET A 89 4.91 9.57 -19.45
C MET A 89 5.12 9.75 -20.96
N LEU A 90 6.33 9.47 -21.46
CA LEU A 90 6.65 9.55 -22.88
C LEU A 90 5.86 8.55 -23.73
N LYS A 91 5.62 7.35 -23.22
CA LYS A 91 4.87 6.30 -23.92
C LYS A 91 3.36 6.53 -23.91
N ARG A 92 2.82 7.18 -22.87
CA ARG A 92 1.38 7.39 -22.66
C ARG A 92 1.06 8.85 -22.31
N PRO A 93 1.36 9.81 -23.20
CA PRO A 93 1.23 11.24 -22.88
C PRO A 93 -0.21 11.64 -22.55
N LYS A 94 -1.23 11.02 -23.18
CA LYS A 94 -2.65 11.31 -22.89
C LYS A 94 -3.02 10.93 -21.46
N GLN A 95 -2.53 9.79 -20.96
CA GLN A 95 -2.76 9.34 -19.59
C GLN A 95 -2.08 10.30 -18.59
N PHE A 96 -0.86 10.70 -18.89
CA PHE A 96 -0.15 11.67 -18.05
C PHE A 96 -0.86 13.03 -17.99
N LEU A 97 -1.31 13.55 -19.12
CA LEU A 97 -2.09 14.80 -19.18
C LEU A 97 -3.38 14.70 -18.38
N ALA A 98 -4.06 13.55 -18.41
CA ALA A 98 -5.26 13.33 -17.59
C ALA A 98 -4.94 13.32 -16.08
N MET A 99 -3.79 12.77 -15.67
CA MET A 99 -3.33 12.79 -14.27
C MET A 99 -2.96 14.19 -13.78
N THR A 100 -2.47 15.05 -14.67
CA THR A 100 -1.95 16.40 -14.36
C THR A 100 -2.85 17.51 -14.89
N LYS A 101 -4.14 17.22 -15.16
CA LYS A 101 -5.10 18.18 -15.72
C LYS A 101 -5.21 19.48 -14.93
N ASP A 102 -5.04 19.39 -13.60
CA ASP A 102 -5.11 20.54 -12.68
C ASP A 102 -3.71 21.02 -12.27
N TRP A 103 -2.72 20.77 -13.12
CA TRP A 103 -1.35 21.17 -12.85
C TRP A 103 -1.21 22.68 -12.79
N ALA A 104 -0.57 23.14 -11.73
CA ALA A 104 -0.33 24.57 -11.49
C ALA A 104 1.06 24.79 -10.89
N VAL A 105 1.67 25.92 -11.23
CA VAL A 105 2.86 26.41 -10.56
C VAL A 105 2.43 27.27 -9.37
N ARG A 106 2.83 26.88 -8.17
CA ARG A 106 2.48 27.60 -6.92
C ARG A 106 3.72 28.10 -6.21
N PRO A 107 3.66 29.30 -5.58
CA PRO A 107 4.77 29.75 -4.74
C PRO A 107 4.90 28.86 -3.50
N ARG A 108 6.12 28.55 -3.13
CA ARG A 108 6.45 27.78 -1.93
C ARG A 108 7.04 28.71 -0.88
N PHE A 109 6.55 28.61 0.36
CA PHE A 109 7.02 29.39 1.50
C PHE A 109 7.44 28.47 2.66
N THR A 110 8.36 28.94 3.51
CA THR A 110 8.58 28.32 4.83
C THR A 110 7.36 28.56 5.72
N PRO A 111 7.22 27.83 6.84
CA PRO A 111 6.21 28.13 7.87
C PRO A 111 6.29 29.57 8.40
N THR A 112 7.46 30.19 8.35
CA THR A 112 7.71 31.58 8.75
C THR A 112 7.48 32.60 7.63
N GLY A 113 7.00 32.17 6.45
CA GLY A 113 6.67 33.04 5.33
C GLY A 113 7.81 33.39 4.38
N LEU A 114 9.01 32.81 4.53
CA LEU A 114 10.10 33.02 3.58
C LEU A 114 9.82 32.31 2.26
N PHE A 115 9.91 33.04 1.14
CA PHE A 115 9.74 32.50 -0.19
C PHE A 115 10.89 31.58 -0.59
N LEU A 116 10.56 30.32 -0.95
CA LEU A 116 11.51 29.28 -1.34
C LEU A 116 11.55 29.02 -2.85
N GLY A 117 10.80 29.78 -3.65
CA GLY A 117 10.67 29.55 -5.10
C GLY A 117 9.27 29.08 -5.48
N HIS A 118 9.19 28.42 -6.62
CA HIS A 118 7.93 27.84 -7.13
C HIS A 118 7.99 26.34 -7.12
N GLN A 119 6.86 25.70 -6.85
CA GLN A 119 6.68 24.24 -6.96
C GLN A 119 5.55 23.93 -7.94
N GLN A 120 5.68 22.81 -8.59
CA GLN A 120 4.62 22.23 -9.41
C GLN A 120 3.67 21.44 -8.50
N SER A 121 2.37 21.63 -8.68
CA SER A 121 1.35 20.92 -7.92
C SER A 121 0.26 20.42 -8.87
N PHE A 122 -0.32 19.28 -8.57
CA PHE A 122 -1.48 18.73 -9.26
C PHE A 122 -2.40 18.05 -8.22
N SER A 123 -3.67 17.91 -8.58
CA SER A 123 -4.63 17.25 -7.71
C SER A 123 -4.40 15.75 -7.68
N ILE A 124 -4.39 15.17 -6.48
CA ILE A 124 -4.23 13.72 -6.28
C ILE A 124 -5.62 13.08 -6.18
N ASP A 125 -5.83 12.01 -6.95
CA ASP A 125 -6.99 11.14 -6.78
C ASP A 125 -6.73 10.15 -5.65
N TYR A 126 -7.16 10.51 -4.45
CA TYR A 126 -7.01 9.67 -3.25
C TYR A 126 -7.80 8.36 -3.32
N GLN A 127 -8.84 8.27 -4.16
CA GLN A 127 -9.56 7.01 -4.34
C GLN A 127 -8.67 5.95 -4.99
N ILE A 128 -7.86 6.35 -5.97
CA ILE A 128 -6.89 5.44 -6.60
C ILE A 128 -5.79 5.06 -5.60
N ILE A 129 -5.25 6.03 -4.86
CA ILE A 129 -4.24 5.76 -3.82
C ILE A 129 -4.77 4.77 -2.79
N ASN A 130 -5.97 5.01 -2.27
CA ASN A 130 -6.59 4.14 -1.27
C ASN A 130 -6.83 2.72 -1.81
N ARG A 131 -7.32 2.55 -3.07
CA ARG A 131 -7.48 1.21 -3.64
C ARG A 131 -6.18 0.42 -3.69
N VAL A 132 -5.06 1.06 -4.06
CA VAL A 132 -3.76 0.38 -4.09
C VAL A 132 -3.30 0.02 -2.67
N LEU A 133 -3.45 0.93 -1.70
CA LEU A 133 -3.10 0.67 -0.31
C LEU A 133 -3.96 -0.44 0.30
N GLN A 134 -5.27 -0.45 0.02
CA GLN A 134 -6.18 -1.54 0.43
C GLN A 134 -5.75 -2.88 -0.16
N ASN A 135 -5.32 -2.91 -1.43
CA ASN A 135 -4.79 -4.13 -2.05
C ASN A 135 -3.50 -4.60 -1.39
N ILE A 136 -2.60 -3.68 -1.01
CA ILE A 136 -1.39 -4.01 -0.24
C ILE A 136 -1.78 -4.66 1.09
N VAL A 137 -2.75 -4.10 1.81
CA VAL A 137 -3.25 -4.66 3.10
C VAL A 137 -3.83 -6.06 2.91
N ARG A 138 -4.66 -6.29 1.87
CA ARG A 138 -5.20 -7.63 1.54
C ARG A 138 -4.08 -8.64 1.27
N CYS A 139 -3.08 -8.24 0.52
CA CYS A 139 -1.94 -9.09 0.20
C CYS A 139 -1.06 -9.36 1.44
N LEU A 140 -0.82 -8.36 2.29
CA LEU A 140 -0.12 -8.52 3.57
C LEU A 140 -0.86 -9.49 4.48
N PHE A 141 -2.16 -9.30 4.66
CA PHE A 141 -2.98 -10.19 5.48
C PHE A 141 -2.88 -11.63 5.00
N TYR A 142 -2.99 -11.86 3.67
CA TYR A 142 -2.85 -13.20 3.10
C TYR A 142 -1.46 -13.80 3.35
N ASP A 143 -0.40 -13.02 3.16
CA ASP A 143 0.97 -13.53 3.37
C ASP A 143 1.22 -13.90 4.83
N LEU A 144 0.68 -13.12 5.77
CA LEU A 144 0.87 -13.30 7.21
C LEU A 144 0.04 -14.45 7.78
N THR A 145 -1.23 -14.59 7.33
CA THR A 145 -2.19 -15.55 7.90
C THR A 145 -2.35 -16.81 7.07
N GLY A 146 -2.09 -16.75 5.76
CA GLY A 146 -2.43 -17.80 4.81
C GLY A 146 -3.91 -17.81 4.39
N SER A 147 -4.70 -16.88 4.90
CA SER A 147 -6.13 -16.75 4.64
C SER A 147 -6.43 -15.46 3.88
N ARG A 148 -7.49 -15.45 3.11
CA ARG A 148 -7.98 -14.25 2.44
C ARG A 148 -8.77 -13.40 3.44
N LEU A 149 -8.58 -12.09 3.38
CA LEU A 149 -9.42 -11.16 4.11
C LEU A 149 -10.86 -11.27 3.58
N ASP A 150 -11.84 -11.25 4.47
CA ASP A 150 -13.25 -11.33 4.10
C ASP A 150 -13.66 -10.21 3.15
N ASP A 151 -14.57 -10.49 2.20
CA ASP A 151 -15.02 -9.50 1.23
C ASP A 151 -15.82 -8.35 1.86
N SER A 152 -16.46 -8.61 3.00
CA SER A 152 -17.20 -7.60 3.77
C SER A 152 -16.28 -6.76 4.65
N ALA A 153 -14.99 -7.12 4.80
CA ALA A 153 -14.06 -6.36 5.62
C ALA A 153 -13.82 -4.98 5.02
N GLN A 154 -14.17 -3.97 5.79
CA GLN A 154 -13.83 -2.59 5.48
C GLN A 154 -12.35 -2.36 5.75
N ILE A 155 -11.65 -1.69 4.82
CA ILE A 155 -10.25 -1.29 4.98
C ILE A 155 -10.21 0.24 4.94
N ASP A 156 -9.95 0.85 6.08
CA ASP A 156 -9.77 2.29 6.19
C ASP A 156 -8.30 2.64 6.08
N VAL A 157 -8.00 3.69 5.32
CA VAL A 157 -6.63 4.15 5.06
C VAL A 157 -6.54 5.64 5.37
N TYR A 158 -5.51 6.02 6.10
CA TYR A 158 -5.25 7.39 6.53
C TYR A 158 -3.80 7.77 6.19
N GLU A 159 -3.61 8.93 5.56
CA GLU A 159 -2.28 9.50 5.38
C GLU A 159 -1.78 10.06 6.71
N CYS A 160 -0.54 9.73 7.06
CA CYS A 160 0.11 10.19 8.29
C CYS A 160 1.17 11.23 7.95
N ASN A 161 1.08 12.40 8.54
CA ASN A 161 2.08 13.45 8.37
C ASN A 161 3.16 13.36 9.46
N ASP A 162 4.42 13.19 9.04
CA ASP A 162 5.64 13.40 9.83
C ASP A 162 5.68 12.73 11.23
N ASP A 163 5.32 11.45 11.31
CA ASP A 163 5.30 10.66 12.56
C ASP A 163 4.44 11.27 13.70
N ASN A 164 3.60 12.26 13.38
CA ASN A 164 2.66 12.87 14.31
C ASN A 164 1.30 12.17 14.18
N TYR A 165 1.17 11.09 14.93
CA TYR A 165 -0.05 10.27 14.93
C TYR A 165 -1.07 10.82 15.93
N SER A 166 -2.36 10.63 15.63
CA SER A 166 -3.39 10.79 16.68
C SER A 166 -3.10 9.85 17.84
N SER A 167 -3.58 10.16 19.05
CA SER A 167 -3.39 9.30 20.22
C SER A 167 -3.88 7.86 19.99
N THR A 168 -4.96 7.71 19.22
CA THR A 168 -5.50 6.39 18.84
C THR A 168 -4.54 5.65 17.89
N THR A 169 -4.05 6.33 16.85
CA THR A 169 -3.08 5.74 15.92
C THR A 169 -1.79 5.37 16.64
N GLN A 170 -1.30 6.24 17.54
CA GLN A 170 -0.09 5.98 18.33
C GLN A 170 -0.25 4.73 19.20
N TYR A 171 -1.38 4.54 19.84
CA TYR A 171 -1.66 3.32 20.60
C TYR A 171 -1.48 2.06 19.75
N PHE A 172 -2.03 2.03 18.52
CA PHE A 172 -1.84 0.89 17.63
C PHE A 172 -0.39 0.73 17.19
N VAL A 173 0.29 1.82 16.85
CA VAL A 173 1.70 1.80 16.40
C VAL A 173 2.63 1.22 17.49
N ASP A 174 2.37 1.53 18.75
CA ASP A 174 3.17 1.04 19.89
C ASP A 174 3.00 -0.48 20.13
N HIS A 175 1.89 -1.07 19.65
CA HIS A 175 1.60 -2.49 19.77
C HIS A 175 1.89 -3.30 18.48
N MET A 176 2.41 -2.66 17.42
CA MET A 176 2.82 -3.33 16.18
C MET A 176 4.21 -3.97 16.32
N CYS A 177 4.49 -4.93 15.44
CA CYS A 177 5.83 -5.49 15.30
C CYS A 177 6.88 -4.40 14.95
N GLU A 178 8.15 -4.74 15.01
CA GLU A 178 9.21 -3.88 14.52
C GLU A 178 9.11 -3.65 13.00
N TRP A 179 9.70 -2.52 12.53
CA TRP A 179 9.73 -2.20 11.11
C TRP A 179 10.36 -3.31 10.29
N GLN A 180 9.63 -3.78 9.31
CA GLN A 180 10.16 -4.67 8.26
C GLN A 180 10.46 -3.84 7.03
N SER A 181 11.69 -3.93 6.54
CA SER A 181 12.16 -3.19 5.37
C SER A 181 12.25 -4.13 4.15
N ILE A 182 11.77 -3.67 3.01
CA ILE A 182 11.75 -4.40 1.74
C ILE A 182 12.37 -3.52 0.67
N GLY A 183 13.20 -4.14 -0.16
CA GLY A 183 13.81 -3.48 -1.31
C GLY A 183 14.68 -2.30 -0.95
N GLY A 184 15.53 -2.45 0.08
CA GLY A 184 16.49 -1.43 0.48
C GLY A 184 15.86 -0.22 1.20
N GLY A 185 14.68 -0.38 1.80
CA GLY A 185 13.98 0.70 2.52
C GLY A 185 13.02 1.53 1.67
N VAL A 186 12.85 1.19 0.40
CA VAL A 186 11.83 1.83 -0.45
C VAL A 186 10.43 1.62 0.10
N PHE A 187 10.17 0.44 0.66
CA PHE A 187 8.97 0.13 1.40
C PHE A 187 9.31 -0.42 2.79
N CYS A 188 8.72 0.17 3.81
CA CYS A 188 8.79 -0.33 5.18
C CYS A 188 7.36 -0.51 5.72
N VAL A 189 7.17 -1.55 6.53
CA VAL A 189 5.88 -1.84 7.14
C VAL A 189 6.03 -2.29 8.58
N LYS A 190 5.12 -1.82 9.44
CA LYS A 190 4.80 -2.39 10.75
C LYS A 190 3.37 -2.89 10.69
N TYR A 191 3.08 -3.96 11.42
CA TYR A 191 1.70 -4.46 11.52
C TYR A 191 1.43 -5.07 12.89
N GLY A 192 0.15 -5.17 13.21
CA GLY A 192 -0.37 -5.85 14.39
C GLY A 192 -1.74 -6.43 14.10
N PHE A 193 -2.14 -7.41 14.89
CA PHE A 193 -3.48 -8.00 14.84
C PHE A 193 -4.25 -7.62 16.08
N ARG A 194 -5.55 -7.36 15.94
CA ARG A 194 -6.42 -7.19 17.08
C ARG A 194 -6.71 -8.54 17.71
N GLU A 195 -6.42 -8.68 19.00
CA GLU A 195 -6.61 -9.93 19.72
C GLU A 195 -8.06 -10.40 19.63
N GLY A 196 -8.25 -11.69 19.27
CA GLY A 196 -9.57 -12.30 19.10
C GLY A 196 -10.32 -11.94 17.82
N PHE A 197 -9.70 -11.20 16.90
CA PHE A 197 -10.29 -10.80 15.63
C PHE A 197 -9.34 -11.08 14.48
N ASP A 198 -9.90 -11.32 13.29
CA ASP A 198 -9.14 -11.42 12.03
C ASP A 198 -8.84 -10.04 11.42
N ASP A 199 -8.70 -9.01 12.26
CA ASP A 199 -8.41 -7.66 11.85
C ASP A 199 -6.92 -7.39 11.92
N ILE A 200 -6.40 -6.72 10.90
CA ILE A 200 -5.02 -6.25 10.84
C ILE A 200 -4.99 -4.72 10.87
N CYS A 201 -4.03 -4.16 11.59
CA CYS A 201 -3.62 -2.78 11.42
C CYS A 201 -2.17 -2.74 10.93
N CYS A 202 -1.86 -1.81 10.05
CA CYS A 202 -0.51 -1.66 9.54
C CYS A 202 -0.15 -0.18 9.30
N LEU A 203 1.13 0.09 9.46
CA LEU A 203 1.75 1.37 9.13
C LEU A 203 2.72 1.12 7.97
N MET A 204 2.45 1.74 6.83
CA MET A 204 3.19 1.58 5.59
C MET A 204 3.95 2.86 5.27
N ARG A 205 5.25 2.77 5.03
CA ARG A 205 6.09 3.91 4.67
C ARG A 205 6.78 3.66 3.33
N PHE A 206 6.66 4.62 2.41
CA PHE A 206 7.24 4.57 1.07
C PHE A 206 8.33 5.63 0.94
N PHE A 207 9.49 5.24 0.42
CA PHE A 207 10.65 6.10 0.19
C PHE A 207 11.12 6.88 1.44
N GLY A 208 10.76 6.40 2.63
CA GLY A 208 11.06 7.04 3.90
C GLY A 208 10.22 8.29 4.22
N VAL A 209 9.30 8.72 3.34
CA VAL A 209 8.62 10.03 3.43
C VAL A 209 7.09 9.98 3.36
N SER A 210 6.51 9.03 2.64
CA SER A 210 5.04 8.90 2.54
C SER A 210 4.57 7.80 3.48
N THR A 211 3.86 8.14 4.53
CA THR A 211 3.41 7.20 5.56
C THR A 211 1.88 7.11 5.57
N TYR A 212 1.36 5.88 5.60
CA TYR A 212 -0.06 5.58 5.64
C TYR A 212 -0.35 4.57 6.75
N PHE A 213 -1.34 4.87 7.56
CA PHE A 213 -1.93 3.93 8.51
C PHE A 213 -3.15 3.28 7.87
N ALA A 214 -3.28 1.98 7.98
CA ALA A 214 -4.46 1.26 7.55
C ALA A 214 -4.95 0.31 8.64
N THR A 215 -6.26 0.16 8.74
CA THR A 215 -6.90 -0.79 9.65
C THR A 215 -8.04 -1.50 8.93
N THR A 216 -8.23 -2.77 9.25
CA THR A 216 -9.40 -3.52 8.81
C THR A 216 -10.43 -3.59 9.93
N VAL A 217 -11.70 -3.63 9.55
CA VAL A 217 -12.82 -3.88 10.44
C VAL A 217 -13.68 -4.95 9.77
N THR A 218 -13.68 -6.14 10.36
CA THR A 218 -14.61 -7.20 9.98
C THR A 218 -15.97 -6.94 10.62
N THR A 219 -16.98 -6.68 9.80
CA THR A 219 -18.37 -6.54 10.28
C THR A 219 -18.97 -7.95 10.43
N GLY A 220 -18.70 -8.63 11.54
CA GLY A 220 -19.31 -9.92 11.71
C GLY A 220 -18.80 -10.71 12.90
N THR A 221 -19.70 -10.94 13.81
CA THR A 221 -19.68 -11.76 15.02
C THR A 221 -18.89 -11.16 16.19
N GLU A 222 -19.65 -10.59 17.13
CA GLU A 222 -19.22 -10.58 18.53
C GLU A 222 -18.70 -11.99 18.88
N PRO A 223 -17.54 -12.10 19.55
CA PRO A 223 -17.06 -13.40 20.02
C PRO A 223 -18.18 -14.04 20.80
N ALA A 224 -18.55 -15.27 20.42
CA ALA A 224 -19.57 -16.03 21.14
C ALA A 224 -19.21 -15.97 22.62
N SER A 225 -20.02 -15.27 23.39
CA SER A 225 -19.90 -15.22 24.85
C SER A 225 -19.94 -16.68 25.33
N ASN A 226 -18.78 -17.20 25.73
CA ASN A 226 -18.71 -18.48 26.43
C ASN A 226 -19.57 -18.35 27.69
N GLY A 227 -20.82 -18.77 27.58
CA GLY A 227 -21.72 -18.92 28.68
C GLY A 227 -21.14 -19.93 29.68
N GLN A 228 -20.39 -19.45 30.63
CA GLN A 228 -20.16 -20.17 31.85
C GLN A 228 -21.48 -20.17 32.62
N THR A 229 -22.29 -21.19 32.40
CA THR A 229 -23.32 -21.59 33.35
C THR A 229 -22.62 -22.11 34.59
N ALA A 230 -22.58 -21.25 35.60
CA ALA A 230 -22.32 -21.70 36.97
C ALA A 230 -23.48 -22.61 37.37
N GLY A 231 -23.15 -23.87 37.64
CA GLY A 231 -23.97 -24.83 38.40
C GLY A 231 -23.37 -24.99 39.80
#